data_355f54f57126b41864c2beceb0e40c9c
#
_entry.id   355f54f57126b41864c2beceb0e40c9c
#
_cell.length_a   1.000
_cell.length_b   1.000
_cell.length_c   1.000
_cell.angle_alpha   90.00
_cell.angle_beta   90.00
_cell.angle_gamma   90.00
#
_symmetry.space_group_name_H-M   'P 1'
#
loop_
_entity.id
_entity.type
_entity.pdbx_description
1 polymer ?
#
loop_
_entity_poly.entity_id
_entity_poly.type
_entity_poly.pdbx_seq_one_letter_code
_entity_poly.pdbx_strand_id
1 'polypeptide(L)'
;MPYQDTEDTEILPVARIPSPPERLLRKLFIEDWGLKLLALTITVALWLGVTGQNRPVTLRVTGVQLNFLQPDGLEISNDPPGKVDVILTGSKDKLDRIGPRALIANVDLSDQKAGERAIKLTLDRVKVDLQEDVKIQGFYPATVPIRLEPVVEMAMDVEVKFEGKLPEGYEVTGVSVNPAKIRMRGPADRINALRKAITETVWLDGKKESFNVSHVQINLADPKIDILDPAVDIHVDIAEKRRGDLNLRFANGNDSPLLARLVTPELHP
;
A
#
# COMPACT_ATOMS: atom_id res chain seq x y z
N MET A 1 -69.76 79.76 -69.99
CA MET A 1 -69.98 80.43 -68.73
C MET A 1 -69.67 79.47 -67.58
N PRO A 2 -69.05 80.02 -66.65
CA PRO A 2 -68.01 79.39 -65.81
C PRO A 2 -68.51 79.02 -64.46
N TYR A 3 -67.81 78.19 -63.79
CA TYR A 3 -67.58 78.43 -62.35
C TYR A 3 -66.28 77.69 -61.91
N GLN A 4 -65.40 78.51 -61.49
CA GLN A 4 -64.21 78.08 -60.71
C GLN A 4 -64.63 78.09 -59.27
N ASP A 5 -64.27 77.09 -58.54
CA ASP A 5 -64.05 77.18 -57.10
C ASP A 5 -62.80 76.37 -56.74
N THR A 6 -61.76 77.07 -56.44
CA THR A 6 -60.56 76.67 -55.80
C THR A 6 -60.81 76.62 -54.30
N GLU A 7 -60.82 75.47 -53.70
CA GLU A 7 -60.64 75.37 -52.26
C GLU A 7 -59.22 74.82 -51.95
N ASP A 8 -58.36 75.73 -51.53
CA ASP A 8 -57.09 75.44 -50.93
C ASP A 8 -57.34 74.79 -49.54
N THR A 9 -57.21 73.47 -49.47
CA THR A 9 -57.21 72.74 -48.22
C THR A 9 -55.84 72.72 -47.65
N GLU A 10 -55.53 73.61 -46.73
CA GLU A 10 -54.31 73.69 -45.95
C GLU A 10 -54.20 72.42 -45.05
N ILE A 11 -53.35 71.51 -45.43
CA ILE A 11 -53.08 70.27 -44.64
C ILE A 11 -52.14 70.64 -43.48
N LEU A 12 -52.74 70.81 -42.30
CA LEU A 12 -51.96 70.95 -41.06
C LEU A 12 -51.16 69.65 -40.79
N PRO A 13 -49.84 69.77 -40.39
CA PRO A 13 -49.05 68.61 -40.08
C PRO A 13 -49.59 67.94 -38.83
N VAL A 14 -50.07 66.73 -38.97
CA VAL A 14 -50.46 65.84 -37.85
C VAL A 14 -49.26 65.57 -37.00
N ALA A 15 -49.20 66.20 -35.81
CA ALA A 15 -48.18 65.89 -34.82
C ALA A 15 -48.32 64.41 -34.41
N ARG A 16 -47.34 63.60 -34.79
CA ARG A 16 -47.27 62.22 -34.32
C ARG A 16 -47.13 62.19 -32.82
N ILE A 17 -48.22 61.79 -32.12
CA ILE A 17 -48.19 61.49 -30.70
C ILE A 17 -47.36 60.22 -30.55
N PRO A 18 -46.19 60.23 -29.88
CA PRO A 18 -45.34 59.01 -29.68
C PRO A 18 -46.18 57.99 -28.91
N SER A 19 -46.13 56.76 -29.41
CA SER A 19 -46.82 55.61 -28.83
C SER A 19 -46.43 55.38 -27.35
N PRO A 20 -47.40 54.96 -26.49
CA PRO A 20 -47.14 54.77 -25.06
C PRO A 20 -45.86 53.88 -24.72
N PRO A 21 -45.50 52.88 -25.53
CA PRO A 21 -44.26 52.10 -25.26
C PRO A 21 -43.00 52.91 -25.51
N GLU A 22 -42.95 53.85 -26.43
CA GLU A 22 -41.77 54.70 -26.71
C GLU A 22 -41.50 55.71 -25.58
N ARG A 23 -42.50 56.21 -24.92
CA ARG A 23 -42.36 57.09 -23.75
C ARG A 23 -41.86 56.32 -22.52
N LEU A 24 -42.32 55.10 -22.34
CA LEU A 24 -41.85 54.21 -21.27
C LEU A 24 -40.41 53.79 -21.48
N LEU A 25 -40.05 53.41 -22.70
CA LEU A 25 -38.67 53.04 -23.05
C LEU A 25 -37.72 54.24 -22.92
N ARG A 26 -38.12 55.44 -23.37
CA ARG A 26 -37.28 56.64 -23.24
C ARG A 26 -37.11 57.07 -21.78
N LYS A 27 -38.15 56.95 -20.96
CA LYS A 27 -38.10 57.22 -19.53
C LYS A 27 -37.24 56.18 -18.80
N LEU A 28 -37.32 54.91 -19.21
CA LEU A 28 -36.55 53.83 -18.64
C LEU A 28 -35.05 53.89 -19.01
N PHE A 29 -34.71 54.43 -20.19
CA PHE A 29 -33.30 54.44 -20.64
C PHE A 29 -32.57 55.76 -20.41
N ILE A 30 -33.24 56.93 -20.40
CA ILE A 30 -32.60 58.22 -20.39
C ILE A 30 -32.78 58.96 -19.04
N GLU A 31 -33.89 58.77 -18.32
CA GLU A 31 -34.11 59.37 -17.00
C GLU A 31 -33.39 58.52 -15.91
N ASP A 32 -32.75 59.18 -14.95
CA ASP A 32 -32.08 58.63 -13.80
C ASP A 32 -30.85 57.75 -14.12
N TRP A 33 -30.06 58.10 -15.14
CA TRP A 33 -28.89 57.35 -15.57
C TRP A 33 -27.84 57.20 -14.47
N GLY A 34 -27.73 58.18 -13.57
CA GLY A 34 -26.82 58.11 -12.40
C GLY A 34 -27.15 57.00 -11.42
N LEU A 35 -28.47 56.82 -11.11
CA LEU A 35 -28.94 55.75 -10.24
C LEU A 35 -28.76 54.37 -10.88
N LYS A 36 -28.95 54.28 -12.18
CA LYS A 36 -28.72 53.01 -12.93
C LYS A 36 -27.26 52.64 -12.98
N LEU A 37 -26.36 53.62 -13.21
CA LEU A 37 -24.90 53.40 -13.15
C LEU A 37 -24.47 53.01 -11.76
N LEU A 38 -25.00 53.64 -10.71
CA LEU A 38 -24.71 53.25 -9.33
C LEU A 38 -25.15 51.81 -9.04
N ALA A 39 -26.38 51.45 -9.42
CA ALA A 39 -26.90 50.10 -9.24
C ALA A 39 -26.06 49.07 -10.02
N LEU A 40 -25.70 49.38 -11.27
CA LEU A 40 -24.81 48.51 -12.07
C LEU A 40 -23.45 48.36 -11.40
N THR A 41 -22.84 49.46 -10.92
CA THR A 41 -21.55 49.43 -10.23
C THR A 41 -21.60 48.56 -8.97
N ILE A 42 -22.64 48.72 -8.15
CA ILE A 42 -22.87 47.92 -6.97
C ILE A 42 -23.03 46.42 -7.35
N THR A 43 -23.85 46.14 -8.37
CA THR A 43 -24.06 44.77 -8.84
C THR A 43 -22.79 44.13 -9.36
N VAL A 44 -22.03 44.86 -10.16
CA VAL A 44 -20.72 44.39 -10.67
C VAL A 44 -19.72 44.22 -9.54
N ALA A 45 -19.66 45.12 -8.57
CA ALA A 45 -18.77 45.01 -7.42
C ALA A 45 -19.13 43.80 -6.55
N LEU A 46 -20.41 43.56 -6.27
CA LEU A 46 -20.89 42.39 -5.56
C LEU A 46 -20.61 41.10 -6.37
N TRP A 47 -20.85 41.11 -7.67
CA TRP A 47 -20.58 39.97 -8.54
C TRP A 47 -19.10 39.62 -8.57
N LEU A 48 -18.19 40.62 -8.70
CA LEU A 48 -16.74 40.44 -8.63
C LEU A 48 -16.30 39.95 -7.24
N GLY A 49 -16.90 40.48 -6.17
CA GLY A 49 -16.61 40.09 -4.80
C GLY A 49 -16.96 38.63 -4.54
N VAL A 50 -18.09 38.16 -5.01
CA VAL A 50 -18.55 36.76 -4.84
C VAL A 50 -17.82 35.81 -5.78
N THR A 51 -17.65 36.17 -7.06
CA THR A 51 -17.04 35.30 -8.06
C THR A 51 -15.51 35.22 -7.92
N GLY A 52 -14.86 36.29 -7.43
CA GLY A 52 -13.40 36.35 -7.25
C GLY A 52 -12.88 35.54 -6.08
N GLN A 53 -13.72 35.26 -5.06
CA GLN A 53 -13.27 34.56 -3.84
C GLN A 53 -13.25 33.02 -3.96
N ASN A 54 -13.95 32.45 -4.92
CA ASN A 54 -14.16 30.98 -5.00
C ASN A 54 -13.51 30.33 -6.24
N ARG A 55 -12.35 30.81 -6.69
CA ARG A 55 -11.64 30.10 -7.75
C ARG A 55 -11.08 28.80 -7.17
N PRO A 56 -11.52 27.62 -7.65
CA PRO A 56 -10.94 26.37 -7.20
C PRO A 56 -9.47 26.30 -7.56
N VAL A 57 -8.64 26.00 -6.58
CA VAL A 57 -7.20 25.77 -6.75
C VAL A 57 -6.94 24.27 -6.77
N THR A 58 -5.98 23.84 -7.56
CA THR A 58 -5.52 22.46 -7.56
C THR A 58 -4.27 22.33 -6.71
N LEU A 59 -4.28 21.40 -5.78
CA LEU A 59 -3.16 21.05 -4.90
C LEU A 59 -2.79 19.58 -5.08
N ARG A 60 -1.51 19.27 -5.22
CA ARG A 60 -0.98 17.92 -5.17
C ARG A 60 -0.48 17.63 -3.76
N VAL A 61 -1.15 16.72 -3.08
CA VAL A 61 -0.74 16.21 -1.76
C VAL A 61 0.08 14.96 -1.97
N THR A 62 1.35 15.01 -1.61
CA THR A 62 2.31 13.92 -1.84
C THR A 62 2.40 12.99 -0.63
N GLY A 63 2.58 11.70 -0.88
CA GLY A 63 2.86 10.72 0.17
C GLY A 63 1.67 10.33 1.02
N VAL A 64 0.45 10.40 0.47
CA VAL A 64 -0.77 9.90 1.11
C VAL A 64 -0.69 8.39 1.24
N GLN A 65 -1.01 7.87 2.43
CA GLN A 65 -0.99 6.43 2.70
C GLN A 65 -2.05 5.70 1.87
N LEU A 66 -1.64 4.61 1.23
CA LEU A 66 -2.48 3.75 0.41
C LEU A 66 -2.76 2.44 1.15
N ASN A 67 -4.01 2.20 1.47
CA ASN A 67 -4.48 0.96 2.08
C ASN A 67 -5.28 0.15 1.06
N PHE A 68 -5.15 -1.16 1.11
CA PHE A 68 -5.86 -2.07 0.22
C PHE A 68 -6.87 -2.90 1.02
N LEU A 69 -8.14 -2.79 0.66
CA LEU A 69 -9.19 -3.65 1.18
C LEU A 69 -9.22 -4.92 0.33
N GLN A 70 -8.69 -6.01 0.88
CA GLN A 70 -8.51 -7.28 0.17
C GLN A 70 -9.80 -8.11 0.20
N PRO A 71 -10.04 -8.97 -0.81
CA PRO A 71 -11.12 -9.95 -0.78
C PRO A 71 -10.83 -11.05 0.24
N ASP A 72 -11.89 -11.68 0.75
CA ASP A 72 -11.76 -12.79 1.68
C ASP A 72 -10.94 -13.95 1.10
N GLY A 73 -9.99 -14.46 1.86
CA GLY A 73 -9.13 -15.58 1.49
C GLY A 73 -8.07 -15.29 0.42
N LEU A 74 -7.91 -14.04 0.03
CA LEU A 74 -6.82 -13.59 -0.85
C LEU A 74 -5.97 -12.54 -0.12
N GLU A 75 -4.68 -12.59 -0.37
CA GLU A 75 -3.71 -11.59 0.12
C GLU A 75 -2.80 -11.09 -1.00
N ILE A 76 -2.26 -9.87 -0.81
CA ILE A 76 -1.32 -9.27 -1.74
C ILE A 76 0.07 -9.88 -1.50
N SER A 77 0.56 -10.67 -2.48
CA SER A 77 1.85 -11.36 -2.38
C SER A 77 3.05 -10.48 -2.80
N ASN A 78 2.85 -9.51 -3.69
CA ASN A 78 3.88 -8.54 -4.06
C ASN A 78 3.93 -7.35 -3.09
N ASP A 79 4.87 -6.42 -3.30
CA ASP A 79 5.05 -5.21 -2.49
C ASP A 79 4.65 -3.97 -3.31
N PRO A 80 3.34 -3.64 -3.38
CA PRO A 80 2.87 -2.44 -4.05
C PRO A 80 3.29 -1.18 -3.28
N PRO A 81 3.37 -0.02 -3.96
CA PRO A 81 3.68 1.23 -3.28
C PRO A 81 2.67 1.52 -2.18
N GLY A 82 3.15 1.70 -0.94
CA GLY A 82 2.31 2.03 0.22
C GLY A 82 1.88 3.49 0.28
N LYS A 83 2.27 4.33 -0.69
CA LYS A 83 1.96 5.76 -0.76
C LYS A 83 1.64 6.18 -2.18
N VAL A 84 0.78 7.18 -2.29
CA VAL A 84 0.32 7.76 -3.56
C VAL A 84 0.19 9.27 -3.41
N ASP A 85 0.34 10.00 -4.51
CA ASP A 85 0.02 11.43 -4.51
C ASP A 85 -1.43 11.60 -4.97
N VAL A 86 -2.15 12.47 -4.28
CA VAL A 86 -3.55 12.77 -4.56
C VAL A 86 -3.64 14.19 -5.07
N ILE A 87 -4.30 14.37 -6.21
CA ILE A 87 -4.55 15.68 -6.80
C ILE A 87 -5.93 16.14 -6.36
N LEU A 88 -5.96 17.18 -5.53
CA LEU A 88 -7.18 17.75 -4.95
C LEU A 88 -7.52 19.08 -5.60
N THR A 89 -8.81 19.37 -5.69
CA THR A 89 -9.32 20.67 -6.14
C THR A 89 -10.33 21.18 -5.13
N GLY A 90 -10.20 22.44 -4.74
CA GLY A 90 -11.09 23.06 -3.75
C GLY A 90 -10.72 24.52 -3.47
N SER A 91 -11.32 25.11 -2.45
CA SER A 91 -10.94 26.44 -2.00
C SER A 91 -9.56 26.39 -1.33
N LYS A 92 -8.76 27.44 -1.53
CA LYS A 92 -7.40 27.54 -0.98
C LYS A 92 -7.36 27.30 0.53
N ASP A 93 -8.27 27.94 1.27
CA ASP A 93 -8.29 27.88 2.74
C ASP A 93 -8.56 26.45 3.28
N LYS A 94 -9.32 25.65 2.53
CA LYS A 94 -9.57 24.23 2.88
C LYS A 94 -8.39 23.35 2.51
N LEU A 95 -7.80 23.57 1.34
CA LEU A 95 -6.65 22.80 0.87
C LEU A 95 -5.40 23.02 1.74
N ASP A 96 -5.16 24.24 2.20
CA ASP A 96 -4.00 24.58 3.05
C ASP A 96 -4.03 23.88 4.42
N ARG A 97 -5.21 23.39 4.85
CA ARG A 97 -5.39 22.63 6.10
C ARG A 97 -5.21 21.12 5.92
N ILE A 98 -5.13 20.64 4.68
CA ILE A 98 -5.02 19.22 4.38
C ILE A 98 -3.55 18.83 4.31
N GLY A 99 -3.09 18.08 5.33
CA GLY A 99 -1.76 17.50 5.32
C GLY A 99 -1.79 16.04 4.82
N PRO A 100 -0.66 15.50 4.34
CA PRO A 100 -0.59 14.11 3.83
C PRO A 100 -0.90 13.05 4.88
N ARG A 101 -0.71 13.35 6.17
CA ARG A 101 -1.03 12.44 7.28
C ARG A 101 -2.52 12.41 7.65
N ALA A 102 -3.28 13.40 7.21
CA ALA A 102 -4.71 13.48 7.47
C ALA A 102 -5.53 12.71 6.44
N LEU A 103 -4.89 12.23 5.36
CA LEU A 103 -5.53 11.51 4.28
C LEU A 103 -5.09 10.06 4.24
N ILE A 104 -6.06 9.16 4.09
CA ILE A 104 -5.84 7.74 3.83
C ILE A 104 -6.64 7.40 2.58
N ALA A 105 -5.96 6.82 1.60
CA ALA A 105 -6.58 6.37 0.36
C ALA A 105 -6.85 4.86 0.48
N ASN A 106 -8.12 4.47 0.61
CA ASN A 106 -8.53 3.08 0.70
C ASN A 106 -8.94 2.59 -0.68
N VAL A 107 -8.20 1.59 -1.20
CA VAL A 107 -8.46 0.95 -2.48
C VAL A 107 -9.27 -0.30 -2.26
N ASP A 108 -10.47 -0.36 -2.86
CA ASP A 108 -11.33 -1.52 -2.78
C ASP A 108 -10.92 -2.57 -3.85
N LEU A 109 -10.52 -3.75 -3.37
CA LEU A 109 -10.15 -4.90 -4.18
C LEU A 109 -11.12 -6.08 -4.00
N SER A 110 -12.23 -5.89 -3.28
CA SER A 110 -13.17 -6.96 -2.90
C SER A 110 -13.73 -7.73 -4.10
N ASP A 111 -13.80 -7.10 -5.27
CA ASP A 111 -14.25 -7.67 -6.54
C ASP A 111 -13.16 -8.41 -7.32
N GLN A 112 -11.90 -8.36 -6.84
CA GLN A 112 -10.77 -8.91 -7.56
C GLN A 112 -10.60 -10.40 -7.30
N LYS A 113 -10.13 -11.12 -8.33
CA LYS A 113 -9.78 -12.54 -8.26
C LYS A 113 -8.26 -12.70 -8.16
N ALA A 114 -7.81 -13.87 -7.71
CA ALA A 114 -6.40 -14.22 -7.70
C ALA A 114 -5.72 -13.98 -9.06
N GLY A 115 -4.47 -13.57 -9.02
CA GLY A 115 -3.62 -13.29 -10.17
C GLY A 115 -2.97 -11.91 -10.13
N GLU A 116 -2.08 -11.68 -11.09
CA GLU A 116 -1.37 -10.40 -11.24
C GLU A 116 -2.17 -9.43 -12.10
N ARG A 117 -2.34 -8.20 -11.63
CA ARG A 117 -3.11 -7.16 -12.30
C ARG A 117 -2.56 -5.77 -12.05
N ALA A 118 -2.74 -4.90 -13.01
CA ALA A 118 -2.52 -3.47 -12.87
C ALA A 118 -3.84 -2.79 -12.46
N ILE A 119 -3.95 -2.43 -11.19
CA ILE A 119 -5.15 -1.78 -10.65
C ILE A 119 -5.09 -0.29 -10.93
N LYS A 120 -6.08 0.19 -11.68
CA LYS A 120 -6.24 1.62 -11.97
C LYS A 120 -6.90 2.31 -10.78
N LEU A 121 -6.24 3.33 -10.25
CA LEU A 121 -6.77 4.16 -9.16
C LEU A 121 -7.78 5.15 -9.73
N THR A 122 -9.06 4.84 -9.57
CA THR A 122 -10.19 5.66 -10.00
C THR A 122 -10.99 6.14 -8.80
N LEU A 123 -11.79 7.20 -8.97
CA LEU A 123 -12.62 7.75 -7.90
C LEU A 123 -13.65 6.76 -7.35
N ASP A 124 -14.10 5.82 -8.18
CA ASP A 124 -15.07 4.80 -7.78
C ASP A 124 -14.43 3.72 -6.90
N ARG A 125 -13.12 3.47 -7.10
CA ARG A 125 -12.38 2.39 -6.44
C ARG A 125 -11.60 2.86 -5.22
N VAL A 126 -11.22 4.14 -5.21
CA VAL A 126 -10.42 4.72 -4.13
C VAL A 126 -11.28 5.67 -3.31
N LYS A 127 -11.49 5.30 -2.05
CA LYS A 127 -12.19 6.15 -1.09
C LYS A 127 -11.18 6.91 -0.24
N VAL A 128 -11.31 8.23 -0.25
CA VAL A 128 -10.52 9.12 0.62
C VAL A 128 -11.51 9.93 1.43
N ASP A 129 -11.31 9.99 2.73
CA ASP A 129 -12.14 10.80 3.61
C ASP A 129 -11.74 12.28 3.46
N LEU A 130 -12.62 13.05 2.85
CA LEU A 130 -12.40 14.46 2.52
C LEU A 130 -13.46 15.34 3.16
N GLN A 131 -13.05 16.59 3.47
CA GLN A 131 -13.99 17.62 3.88
C GLN A 131 -14.90 18.03 2.70
N GLU A 132 -16.09 18.55 3.02
CA GLU A 132 -17.02 19.11 2.04
C GLU A 132 -16.34 20.17 1.15
N ASP A 133 -16.70 20.19 -0.14
CA ASP A 133 -16.18 21.09 -1.19
C ASP A 133 -14.73 20.82 -1.65
N VAL A 134 -14.06 19.75 -1.18
CA VAL A 134 -12.80 19.28 -1.76
C VAL A 134 -13.07 18.07 -2.64
N LYS A 135 -12.57 18.11 -3.88
CA LYS A 135 -12.76 17.04 -4.87
C LYS A 135 -11.42 16.46 -5.29
N ILE A 136 -11.40 15.15 -5.47
CA ILE A 136 -10.24 14.46 -6.05
C ILE A 136 -10.31 14.61 -7.56
N GLN A 137 -9.22 15.03 -8.19
CA GLN A 137 -9.04 15.03 -9.64
C GLN A 137 -8.36 13.75 -10.14
N GLY A 138 -7.47 13.18 -9.34
CA GLY A 138 -6.74 11.98 -9.73
C GLY A 138 -5.67 11.56 -8.74
N PHE A 139 -4.99 10.48 -9.11
CA PHE A 139 -3.93 9.84 -8.31
C PHE A 139 -2.65 9.71 -9.15
N TYR A 140 -1.49 9.76 -8.49
CA TYR A 140 -0.22 9.50 -9.13
C TYR A 140 0.66 8.60 -8.23
N PRO A 141 1.09 7.42 -8.71
CA PRO A 141 0.78 6.85 -10.03
C PRO A 141 -0.70 6.51 -10.19
N ALA A 142 -1.22 6.58 -11.43
CA ALA A 142 -2.61 6.26 -11.74
C ALA A 142 -2.91 4.75 -11.74
N THR A 143 -1.87 3.92 -11.69
CA THR A 143 -1.98 2.47 -11.76
C THR A 143 -0.96 1.84 -10.82
N VAL A 144 -1.39 0.81 -10.08
CA VAL A 144 -0.56 0.07 -9.14
C VAL A 144 -0.59 -1.41 -9.51
N PRO A 145 0.58 -2.06 -9.69
CA PRO A 145 0.65 -3.50 -9.93
C PRO A 145 0.38 -4.25 -8.62
N ILE A 146 -0.59 -5.15 -8.63
CA ILE A 146 -0.98 -5.98 -7.48
C ILE A 146 -1.04 -7.43 -7.93
N ARG A 147 -0.50 -8.32 -7.10
CA ARG A 147 -0.63 -9.76 -7.23
C ARG A 147 -1.41 -10.28 -6.03
N LEU A 148 -2.62 -10.79 -6.28
CA LEU A 148 -3.48 -11.42 -5.28
C LEU A 148 -3.31 -12.94 -5.35
N GLU A 149 -3.05 -13.56 -4.22
CA GLU A 149 -2.87 -15.00 -4.10
C GLU A 149 -3.75 -15.57 -2.99
N PRO A 150 -4.17 -16.84 -3.13
CA PRO A 150 -4.87 -17.53 -2.06
C PRO A 150 -4.02 -17.58 -0.80
N VAL A 151 -4.66 -17.33 0.34
CA VAL A 151 -4.05 -17.57 1.64
C VAL A 151 -4.05 -19.07 1.90
N VAL A 152 -2.88 -19.62 2.18
CA VAL A 152 -2.69 -21.01 2.55
C VAL A 152 -2.13 -21.13 3.96
N GLU A 153 -2.51 -22.21 4.64
CA GLU A 153 -1.88 -22.62 5.89
C GLU A 153 -1.04 -23.87 5.63
N MET A 154 0.22 -23.86 6.07
CA MET A 154 1.15 -24.97 5.88
C MET A 154 1.94 -25.23 7.16
N ALA A 155 2.14 -26.52 7.45
CA ALA A 155 3.05 -26.95 8.50
C ALA A 155 4.48 -27.07 7.93
N MET A 156 5.44 -26.40 8.57
CA MET A 156 6.83 -26.32 8.12
C MET A 156 7.78 -26.89 9.17
N ASP A 157 8.80 -27.63 8.73
CA ASP A 157 9.84 -28.17 9.61
C ASP A 157 10.69 -27.02 10.18
N VAL A 158 11.01 -27.15 11.47
CA VAL A 158 11.84 -26.17 12.19
C VAL A 158 13.30 -26.55 12.09
N GLU A 159 14.14 -25.59 11.72
CA GLU A 159 15.60 -25.71 11.75
C GLU A 159 16.18 -24.78 12.82
N VAL A 160 16.99 -25.36 13.72
CA VAL A 160 17.62 -24.60 14.80
C VAL A 160 18.88 -23.92 14.29
N LYS A 161 18.94 -22.58 14.48
CA LYS A 161 20.12 -21.79 14.18
C LYS A 161 21.05 -21.80 15.40
N PHE A 162 22.22 -22.42 15.24
CA PHE A 162 23.30 -22.42 16.26
C PHE A 162 24.36 -21.37 15.94
N GLU A 163 24.85 -20.70 16.97
CA GLU A 163 26.06 -19.87 16.91
C GLU A 163 26.97 -20.17 18.11
N GLY A 164 28.27 -19.89 17.93
CA GLY A 164 29.30 -20.19 18.91
C GLY A 164 29.97 -21.53 18.64
N LYS A 165 30.93 -21.89 19.51
CA LYS A 165 31.71 -23.12 19.42
C LYS A 165 31.66 -23.87 20.75
N LEU A 166 31.43 -25.16 20.64
CA LEU A 166 31.61 -26.04 21.79
C LEU A 166 33.10 -26.06 22.21
N PRO A 167 33.40 -26.27 23.50
CA PRO A 167 34.77 -26.54 23.97
C PRO A 167 35.40 -27.73 23.25
N GLU A 168 36.74 -27.74 23.17
CA GLU A 168 37.46 -28.86 22.56
C GLU A 168 37.07 -30.17 23.22
N GLY A 169 36.83 -31.18 22.39
CA GLY A 169 36.44 -32.51 22.84
C GLY A 169 34.95 -32.75 23.00
N TYR A 170 34.11 -31.77 22.69
CA TYR A 170 32.64 -31.90 22.74
C TYR A 170 32.03 -31.78 21.36
N GLU A 171 30.88 -32.44 21.13
CA GLU A 171 30.09 -32.34 19.90
C GLU A 171 28.59 -32.41 20.20
N VAL A 172 27.79 -31.81 19.33
CA VAL A 172 26.35 -31.98 19.36
C VAL A 172 26.01 -33.34 18.77
N THR A 173 25.39 -34.20 19.55
CA THR A 173 24.99 -35.56 19.13
C THR A 173 23.52 -35.67 18.74
N GLY A 174 22.69 -34.73 19.21
CA GLY A 174 21.26 -34.72 18.88
C GLY A 174 20.64 -33.35 19.11
N VAL A 175 19.60 -33.06 18.36
CA VAL A 175 18.78 -31.90 18.53
C VAL A 175 17.33 -32.32 18.40
N SER A 176 16.49 -32.04 19.41
CA SER A 176 15.06 -32.26 19.32
C SER A 176 14.32 -30.94 19.52
N VAL A 177 13.29 -30.73 18.71
CA VAL A 177 12.49 -29.51 18.69
C VAL A 177 11.02 -29.89 18.93
N ASN A 178 10.37 -29.18 19.82
CA ASN A 178 8.97 -29.44 20.15
C ASN A 178 8.16 -28.12 20.12
N PRO A 179 7.18 -27.97 19.22
CA PRO A 179 6.83 -28.90 18.13
C PRO A 179 7.91 -28.93 17.03
N ALA A 180 8.07 -30.10 16.39
CA ALA A 180 9.02 -30.25 15.28
C ALA A 180 8.58 -29.52 13.99
N LYS A 181 7.29 -29.26 13.88
CA LYS A 181 6.68 -28.48 12.80
C LYS A 181 5.84 -27.38 13.38
N ILE A 182 5.88 -26.22 12.74
CA ILE A 182 5.06 -25.06 13.08
C ILE A 182 4.12 -24.73 11.93
N ARG A 183 2.95 -24.18 12.27
CA ARG A 183 1.98 -23.73 11.28
C ARG A 183 2.24 -22.27 10.92
N MET A 184 2.22 -22.02 9.63
CA MET A 184 2.34 -20.68 9.05
C MET A 184 1.18 -20.42 8.10
N ARG A 185 0.77 -19.18 7.97
CA ARG A 185 -0.30 -18.73 7.09
C ARG A 185 0.16 -17.52 6.30
N GLY A 186 -0.19 -17.47 5.01
CA GLY A 186 0.13 -16.33 4.14
C GLY A 186 -0.14 -16.64 2.67
N PRO A 187 0.25 -15.74 1.77
CA PRO A 187 0.12 -15.92 0.33
C PRO A 187 0.85 -17.19 -0.14
N ALA A 188 0.20 -17.96 -1.02
CA ALA A 188 0.68 -19.28 -1.45
C ALA A 188 2.12 -19.26 -1.96
N ASP A 189 2.49 -18.31 -2.84
CA ASP A 189 3.84 -18.23 -3.39
C ASP A 189 4.89 -17.93 -2.32
N ARG A 190 4.56 -17.08 -1.34
CA ARG A 190 5.46 -16.76 -0.23
C ARG A 190 5.70 -17.96 0.68
N ILE A 191 4.62 -18.66 1.05
CA ILE A 191 4.72 -19.90 1.86
C ILE A 191 5.51 -20.98 1.12
N ASN A 192 5.24 -21.20 -0.18
CA ASN A 192 5.92 -22.22 -0.98
C ASN A 192 7.39 -21.90 -1.25
N ALA A 193 7.80 -20.63 -1.20
CA ALA A 193 9.20 -20.22 -1.34
C ALA A 193 10.04 -20.56 -0.10
N LEU A 194 9.40 -20.71 1.06
CA LEU A 194 10.08 -21.13 2.28
C LEU A 194 10.41 -22.63 2.22
N ARG A 195 11.62 -22.98 2.64
CA ARG A 195 12.04 -24.38 2.76
C ARG A 195 11.91 -24.91 4.17
N LYS A 196 12.22 -24.06 5.16
CA LYS A 196 12.23 -24.38 6.59
C LYS A 196 11.98 -23.11 7.40
N ALA A 197 11.45 -23.30 8.59
CA ALA A 197 11.33 -22.25 9.59
C ALA A 197 12.62 -22.22 10.44
N ILE A 198 13.27 -21.06 10.48
CA ILE A 198 14.54 -20.90 11.21
C ILE A 198 14.26 -20.27 12.57
N THR A 199 14.83 -20.81 13.65
CA THR A 199 14.71 -20.25 14.99
C THR A 199 15.59 -19.00 15.18
N GLU A 200 15.35 -18.25 16.24
CA GLU A 200 16.37 -17.38 16.80
C GLU A 200 17.64 -18.16 17.15
N THR A 201 18.74 -17.45 17.32
CA THR A 201 20.05 -18.05 17.56
C THR A 201 20.14 -18.72 18.93
N VAL A 202 20.53 -20.00 18.94
CA VAL A 202 20.87 -20.76 20.14
C VAL A 202 22.39 -20.80 20.30
N TRP A 203 22.89 -20.30 21.42
CA TRP A 203 24.33 -20.19 21.68
C TRP A 203 24.90 -21.46 22.28
N LEU A 204 26.02 -21.95 21.69
CA LEU A 204 26.72 -23.16 22.12
C LEU A 204 27.98 -22.87 22.96
N ASP A 205 28.38 -21.59 23.09
CA ASP A 205 29.63 -21.23 23.77
C ASP A 205 29.67 -21.71 25.22
N GLY A 206 30.77 -22.42 25.57
CA GLY A 206 31.01 -22.90 26.92
C GLY A 206 30.12 -24.06 27.38
N LYS A 207 29.18 -24.54 26.56
CA LYS A 207 28.33 -25.69 26.90
C LYS A 207 29.12 -27.00 26.84
N LYS A 208 29.01 -27.81 27.89
CA LYS A 208 29.64 -29.14 28.01
C LYS A 208 28.62 -30.25 28.27
N GLU A 209 27.41 -29.86 28.65
CA GLU A 209 26.33 -30.77 29.00
C GLU A 209 25.09 -30.48 28.14
N SER A 210 24.28 -31.49 27.97
CA SER A 210 22.98 -31.34 27.29
C SER A 210 22.11 -30.30 28.01
N PHE A 211 21.39 -29.48 27.24
CA PHE A 211 20.59 -28.39 27.80
C PHE A 211 19.30 -28.19 27.05
N ASN A 212 18.34 -27.55 27.72
CA ASN A 212 17.07 -27.14 27.15
C ASN A 212 17.02 -25.62 27.00
N VAL A 213 16.42 -25.15 25.91
CA VAL A 213 16.04 -23.75 25.71
C VAL A 213 14.56 -23.70 25.39
N SER A 214 13.78 -23.10 26.30
CA SER A 214 12.33 -23.01 26.13
C SER A 214 11.94 -21.68 25.48
N HIS A 215 10.82 -21.70 24.75
CA HIS A 215 10.23 -20.52 24.09
C HIS A 215 11.17 -19.80 23.12
N VAL A 216 11.95 -20.55 22.35
CA VAL A 216 12.78 -19.99 21.28
C VAL A 216 11.87 -19.54 20.13
N GLN A 217 11.97 -18.28 19.77
CA GLN A 217 11.10 -17.71 18.74
C GLN A 217 11.57 -18.12 17.34
N ILE A 218 10.62 -18.14 16.42
CA ILE A 218 10.90 -18.36 15.00
C ILE A 218 11.24 -17.02 14.37
N ASN A 219 12.40 -16.96 13.71
CA ASN A 219 12.85 -15.78 13.00
C ASN A 219 12.44 -15.86 11.53
N LEU A 220 11.42 -15.09 11.17
CA LEU A 220 10.95 -14.97 9.81
C LEU A 220 11.00 -13.50 9.38
N ALA A 221 11.70 -13.23 8.28
CA ALA A 221 11.87 -11.87 7.78
C ALA A 221 10.70 -11.36 6.94
N ASP A 222 9.77 -12.22 6.53
CA ASP A 222 8.64 -11.83 5.66
C ASP A 222 7.43 -11.40 6.49
N PRO A 223 7.06 -10.11 6.48
CA PRO A 223 5.94 -9.58 7.26
C PRO A 223 4.56 -10.00 6.74
N LYS A 224 4.48 -10.69 5.59
CA LYS A 224 3.24 -11.18 4.99
C LYS A 224 2.91 -12.62 5.38
N ILE A 225 3.75 -13.21 6.21
CA ILE A 225 3.53 -14.56 6.71
C ILE A 225 3.27 -14.49 8.20
N ASP A 226 2.09 -14.92 8.60
CA ASP A 226 1.71 -15.07 9.99
C ASP A 226 2.21 -16.42 10.53
N ILE A 227 2.94 -16.39 11.63
CA ILE A 227 3.37 -17.58 12.35
C ILE A 227 2.32 -17.90 13.41
N LEU A 228 1.62 -19.02 13.25
CA LEU A 228 0.55 -19.42 14.18
C LEU A 228 1.12 -20.05 15.45
N ASP A 229 2.29 -20.71 15.34
CA ASP A 229 3.03 -21.31 16.46
C ASP A 229 4.39 -20.59 16.60
N PRO A 230 4.46 -19.42 17.28
CA PRO A 230 5.61 -18.51 17.17
C PRO A 230 6.85 -18.96 17.95
N ALA A 231 6.75 -19.94 18.86
CA ALA A 231 7.85 -20.40 19.70
C ALA A 231 7.91 -21.91 19.79
N VAL A 232 9.12 -22.42 19.95
CA VAL A 232 9.42 -23.84 20.11
C VAL A 232 10.32 -24.09 21.31
N ASP A 233 10.27 -25.26 21.89
CA ASP A 233 11.23 -25.74 22.90
C ASP A 233 12.29 -26.61 22.23
N ILE A 234 13.55 -26.36 22.55
CA ILE A 234 14.68 -27.03 21.94
C ILE A 234 15.48 -27.76 23.02
N HIS A 235 15.74 -29.04 22.78
CA HIS A 235 16.67 -29.84 23.55
C HIS A 235 17.91 -30.16 22.70
N VAL A 236 19.08 -29.86 23.25
CA VAL A 236 20.36 -30.11 22.59
C VAL A 236 21.17 -31.12 23.40
N ASP A 237 21.47 -32.24 22.76
CA ASP A 237 22.30 -33.28 23.33
C ASP A 237 23.79 -33.02 22.98
N ILE A 238 24.61 -32.94 24.03
CA ILE A 238 26.06 -32.77 23.91
C ILE A 238 26.75 -33.98 24.53
N ALA A 239 27.74 -34.50 23.82
CA ALA A 239 28.60 -35.58 24.34
C ALA A 239 30.06 -35.28 24.03
N GLU A 240 30.94 -35.94 24.78
CA GLU A 240 32.37 -35.93 24.47
C GLU A 240 32.64 -36.69 23.18
N LYS A 241 33.47 -36.09 22.31
CA LYS A 241 33.97 -36.78 21.12
C LYS A 241 34.74 -38.04 21.50
N ARG A 242 34.23 -39.20 21.13
CA ARG A 242 35.00 -40.43 21.28
C ARG A 242 36.27 -40.29 20.44
N ARG A 243 37.46 -40.09 21.09
CA ARG A 243 38.72 -40.35 20.44
C ARG A 243 38.67 -41.83 20.05
N GLY A 244 38.63 -42.11 18.78
CA GLY A 244 38.85 -43.47 18.32
C GLY A 244 40.19 -43.90 18.83
N ASP A 245 40.21 -44.73 19.88
CA ASP A 245 41.41 -45.44 20.28
C ASP A 245 41.78 -46.38 19.12
N LEU A 246 42.64 -45.89 18.26
CA LEU A 246 43.48 -46.74 17.45
C LEU A 246 44.45 -47.48 18.43
N ASN A 247 43.93 -48.47 19.15
CA ASN A 247 44.76 -49.46 19.82
C ASN A 247 45.45 -50.30 18.74
N LEU A 248 46.51 -49.74 18.18
CA LEU A 248 47.50 -50.52 17.50
C LEU A 248 48.19 -51.37 18.60
N ARG A 249 47.59 -52.51 18.89
CA ARG A 249 48.35 -53.60 19.56
C ARG A 249 49.49 -53.97 18.63
N PHE A 250 50.67 -53.39 18.87
CA PHE A 250 51.90 -53.94 18.37
C PHE A 250 52.08 -55.22 19.14
N ALA A 251 51.83 -56.37 18.47
CA ALA A 251 52.24 -57.66 18.94
C ALA A 251 53.80 -57.65 18.92
N ASN A 252 54.39 -57.58 20.09
CA ASN A 252 55.80 -57.81 20.24
C ASN A 252 56.14 -59.29 19.87
N GLY A 253 56.98 -59.42 18.90
CA GLY A 253 57.76 -60.64 18.82
C GLY A 253 57.63 -61.39 17.51
N ASN A 254 58.73 -61.35 16.71
CA ASN A 254 59.13 -62.30 15.67
C ASN A 254 58.00 -62.94 14.83
N ASP A 255 57.82 -62.38 13.63
CA ASP A 255 57.99 -63.11 12.39
C ASP A 255 57.42 -62.33 11.20
N SER A 256 58.31 -62.17 10.19
CA SER A 256 58.07 -61.95 8.76
C SER A 256 57.05 -60.91 8.26
N PRO A 257 57.38 -60.10 7.26
CA PRO A 257 56.50 -59.07 6.71
C PRO A 257 55.48 -59.68 5.78
N LEU A 258 54.23 -59.75 6.21
CA LEU A 258 53.12 -60.01 5.33
C LEU A 258 52.25 -58.72 5.13
N LEU A 259 52.42 -58.20 3.94
CA LEU A 259 51.56 -57.38 3.16
C LEU A 259 50.28 -56.89 3.88
N ALA A 260 50.26 -55.63 4.23
CA ALA A 260 49.01 -54.88 4.58
C ALA A 260 48.05 -54.85 3.38
N ARG A 261 47.04 -55.71 3.42
CA ARG A 261 45.92 -55.67 2.48
C ARG A 261 44.97 -54.58 2.94
N LEU A 262 44.98 -53.44 2.24
CA LEU A 262 43.93 -52.39 2.34
C LEU A 262 42.60 -53.00 1.95
N VAL A 263 41.76 -53.21 2.95
CA VAL A 263 40.32 -53.50 2.71
C VAL A 263 39.63 -52.17 2.57
N THR A 264 39.33 -51.77 1.35
CA THR A 264 38.38 -50.72 1.03
C THR A 264 36.95 -51.25 1.26
N PRO A 265 36.09 -50.58 1.98
CA PRO A 265 34.69 -50.97 2.03
C PRO A 265 34.04 -50.62 0.68
N GLU A 266 33.53 -51.65 0.00
CA GLU A 266 32.66 -51.49 -1.17
C GLU A 266 31.35 -50.79 -0.79
N LEU A 267 31.07 -49.72 -1.50
CA LEU A 267 29.74 -49.13 -1.61
C LEU A 267 28.90 -50.02 -2.54
N HIS A 268 27.85 -50.60 -2.01
CA HIS A 268 26.80 -51.19 -2.82
C HIS A 268 25.74 -50.15 -3.17
N PRO A 269 25.13 -50.24 -4.39
CA PRO A 269 24.23 -49.24 -5.00
C PRO A 269 22.92 -49.06 -4.33
#